data_28173953d837aec4b5923b66a7b2bcbb
#
_entry.id   28173953d837aec4b5923b66a7b2bcbb
#
_cell.length_a   1.000
_cell.length_b   1.000
_cell.length_c   1.000
_cell.angle_alpha   90.00
_cell.angle_beta   90.00
_cell.angle_gamma   90.00
#
_symmetry.space_group_name_H-M   'P 1'
#
loop_
_entity.id
_entity.type
_entity.pdbx_description
1 polymer ?
#
loop_
_entity_poly.entity_id
_entity_poly.type
_entity_poly.pdbx_seq_one_letter_code
_entity_poly.pdbx_strand_id
1 'polypeptide(L)'
;MAKTVADVMTANPAVVRPKTALKEAIKLLAQKEISGLPVVDEAGKLVGVLSETDLMWQETGVDPPPYFIFLDSVIYLQNPTRYEKELHKALGQTVGEVMSAQPISITGDHSLKEAAQLMNKRKVRRLPVVDEANKVIGIITRGDIVRTMANE
;
A
#
# COMPACT_ATOMS: atom_id res chain seq x y z
N MET A 1 16.26 -26.47 4.66
CA MET A 1 15.26 -26.11 3.64
C MET A 1 15.05 -24.61 3.59
N ALA A 2 14.85 -24.09 2.40
CA ALA A 2 14.57 -22.67 2.26
C ALA A 2 13.20 -22.33 2.86
N LYS A 3 13.15 -21.23 3.58
CA LYS A 3 11.89 -20.74 4.14
C LYS A 3 11.00 -20.11 3.06
N THR A 4 9.70 -20.26 3.22
CA THR A 4 8.71 -19.66 2.34
C THR A 4 8.17 -18.37 2.96
N VAL A 5 7.42 -17.63 2.16
CA VAL A 5 6.71 -16.43 2.61
C VAL A 5 5.80 -16.76 3.81
N ALA A 6 5.06 -17.88 3.74
CA ALA A 6 4.19 -18.30 4.83
C ALA A 6 4.94 -18.56 6.14
N ASP A 7 6.18 -19.01 6.07
CA ASP A 7 6.99 -19.27 7.26
C ASP A 7 7.45 -18.01 8.00
N VAL A 8 7.53 -16.89 7.29
CA VAL A 8 8.14 -15.66 7.79
C VAL A 8 7.14 -14.52 7.96
N MET A 9 6.05 -14.52 7.20
CA MET A 9 5.03 -13.47 7.25
C MET A 9 4.44 -13.28 8.65
N THR A 10 3.91 -12.10 8.90
CA THR A 10 3.01 -11.88 10.02
C THR A 10 1.63 -12.36 9.59
N ALA A 11 1.13 -13.40 10.26
CA ALA A 11 -0.20 -13.94 9.97
C ALA A 11 -1.29 -13.08 10.59
N ASN A 12 -2.47 -13.10 10.00
CA ASN A 12 -3.65 -12.36 10.47
C ASN A 12 -3.30 -10.88 10.76
N PRO A 13 -2.80 -10.14 9.75
CA PRO A 13 -2.43 -8.75 9.96
C PRO A 13 -3.64 -7.88 10.23
N ALA A 14 -3.43 -6.72 10.84
CA ALA A 14 -4.46 -5.70 10.90
C ALA A 14 -4.83 -5.29 9.47
N VAL A 15 -6.11 -5.20 9.19
CA VAL A 15 -6.63 -4.78 7.88
C VAL A 15 -7.66 -3.68 8.08
N VAL A 16 -7.90 -2.91 7.03
CA VAL A 16 -8.95 -1.89 7.01
C VAL A 16 -9.78 -2.06 5.74
N ARG A 17 -10.88 -1.34 5.68
CA ARG A 17 -11.79 -1.36 4.53
C ARG A 17 -11.79 -0.01 3.81
N PRO A 18 -12.22 0.05 2.55
CA PRO A 18 -12.28 1.34 1.84
C PRO A 18 -13.10 2.40 2.55
N LYS A 19 -14.16 2.01 3.24
CA LYS A 19 -15.04 2.94 3.97
C LYS A 19 -14.49 3.35 5.34
N THR A 20 -13.43 2.72 5.81
CA THR A 20 -12.81 3.07 7.09
C THR A 20 -12.36 4.53 7.06
N ALA A 21 -12.67 5.28 8.14
CA ALA A 21 -12.21 6.66 8.26
C ALA A 21 -10.68 6.68 8.28
N LEU A 22 -10.08 7.60 7.54
CA LEU A 22 -8.63 7.68 7.44
C LEU A 22 -7.98 7.88 8.81
N LYS A 23 -8.60 8.66 9.68
CA LYS A 23 -8.10 8.88 11.05
C LYS A 23 -7.99 7.57 11.85
N GLU A 24 -8.94 6.66 11.67
CA GLU A 24 -8.88 5.34 12.35
C GLU A 24 -7.71 4.52 11.84
N ALA A 25 -7.48 4.52 10.54
CA ALA A 25 -6.35 3.81 9.94
C ALA A 25 -5.02 4.39 10.41
N ILE A 26 -4.91 5.71 10.49
CA ILE A 26 -3.70 6.39 10.98
C ILE A 26 -3.41 6.01 12.43
N LYS A 27 -4.44 6.00 13.28
CA LYS A 27 -4.29 5.57 14.68
C LYS A 27 -3.82 4.13 14.79
N LEU A 28 -4.37 3.27 13.95
CA LEU A 28 -4.00 1.85 13.92
C LEU A 28 -2.53 1.66 13.52
N LEU A 29 -2.07 2.39 12.50
CA LEU A 29 -0.67 2.37 12.08
C LEU A 29 0.25 2.81 13.22
N ALA A 30 -0.10 3.90 13.90
CA ALA A 30 0.70 4.44 14.99
C ALA A 30 0.73 3.50 16.21
N GLN A 31 -0.44 2.98 16.60
CA GLN A 31 -0.54 2.11 17.79
C GLN A 31 0.18 0.78 17.60
N LYS A 32 0.14 0.21 16.39
CA LYS A 32 0.78 -1.07 16.10
C LYS A 32 2.21 -0.92 15.59
N GLU A 33 2.67 0.32 15.42
CA GLU A 33 4.02 0.61 14.90
C GLU A 33 4.29 -0.08 13.57
N ILE A 34 3.31 -0.04 12.67
CA ILE A 34 3.40 -0.63 11.33
C ILE A 34 3.36 0.46 10.27
N SER A 35 3.93 0.19 9.11
CA SER A 35 4.09 1.17 8.04
C SER A 35 3.07 1.06 6.92
N GLY A 36 2.18 0.10 6.99
CA GLY A 36 1.15 -0.09 5.98
C GLY A 36 0.09 -1.09 6.40
N LEU A 37 -1.08 -0.98 5.78
CA LEU A 37 -2.24 -1.80 6.05
C LEU A 37 -2.81 -2.34 4.75
N PRO A 38 -3.07 -3.66 4.66
CA PRO A 38 -3.89 -4.17 3.57
C PRO A 38 -5.31 -3.62 3.69
N VAL A 39 -5.91 -3.30 2.56
CA VAL A 39 -7.30 -2.87 2.46
C VAL A 39 -8.09 -3.99 1.83
N VAL A 40 -9.14 -4.42 2.50
CA VAL A 40 -9.94 -5.57 2.07
C VAL A 40 -11.41 -5.19 1.91
N ASP A 41 -12.12 -5.94 1.08
CA ASP A 41 -13.56 -5.82 0.94
C ASP A 41 -14.28 -6.60 2.05
N GLU A 42 -15.61 -6.66 2.00
CA GLU A 42 -16.41 -7.36 3.01
C GLU A 42 -16.13 -8.87 3.06
N ALA A 43 -15.66 -9.45 1.98
CA ALA A 43 -15.29 -10.87 1.91
C ALA A 43 -13.85 -11.13 2.37
N GLY A 44 -13.10 -10.09 2.71
CA GLY A 44 -11.70 -10.21 3.11
C GLY A 44 -10.72 -10.26 1.94
N LYS A 45 -11.20 -9.99 0.73
CA LYS A 45 -10.35 -9.96 -0.46
C LYS A 45 -9.58 -8.64 -0.55
N LEU A 46 -8.33 -8.75 -0.99
CA LEU A 46 -7.45 -7.60 -1.13
C LEU A 46 -7.93 -6.66 -2.23
N VAL A 47 -8.12 -5.38 -1.91
CA VAL A 47 -8.53 -4.33 -2.87
C VAL A 47 -7.56 -3.15 -2.92
N GLY A 48 -6.66 -3.05 -1.97
CA GLY A 48 -5.69 -1.96 -1.94
C GLY A 48 -4.69 -2.10 -0.81
N VAL A 49 -3.78 -1.15 -0.73
CA VAL A 49 -2.82 -1.02 0.37
C VAL A 49 -2.74 0.45 0.77
N LEU A 50 -2.78 0.71 2.07
CA LEU A 50 -2.56 2.04 2.62
C LEU A 50 -1.17 2.05 3.26
N SER A 51 -0.30 2.96 2.84
CA SER A 51 1.08 3.04 3.33
C SER A 51 1.40 4.43 3.86
N GLU A 52 2.50 4.54 4.59
CA GLU A 52 3.02 5.83 5.04
C GLU A 52 3.24 6.80 3.87
N THR A 53 3.70 6.29 2.74
CA THR A 53 3.90 7.09 1.52
C THR A 53 2.60 7.76 1.07
N ASP A 54 1.50 7.01 1.10
CA ASP A 54 0.18 7.56 0.73
C ASP A 54 -0.24 8.68 1.68
N LEU A 55 0.09 8.54 2.97
CA LEU A 55 -0.30 9.50 3.99
C LEU A 55 0.52 10.78 3.98
N MET A 56 1.71 10.75 3.41
CA MET A 56 2.55 11.95 3.34
C MET A 56 1.87 13.09 2.57
N TRP A 57 1.04 12.74 1.59
CA TRP A 57 0.27 13.74 0.84
C TRP A 57 -0.70 14.51 1.72
N GLN A 58 -1.19 13.93 2.83
CA GLN A 58 -2.04 14.62 3.79
C GLN A 58 -1.29 15.77 4.47
N GLU A 59 0.00 15.59 4.70
CA GLU A 59 0.83 16.59 5.38
C GLU A 59 1.40 17.61 4.40
N THR A 60 1.90 17.17 3.26
CA THR A 60 2.59 18.05 2.33
C THR A 60 1.66 18.80 1.38
N GLY A 61 0.46 18.25 1.13
CA GLY A 61 -0.40 18.75 0.06
C GLY A 61 0.17 18.43 -1.31
N VAL A 62 -0.41 18.98 -2.34
CA VAL A 62 -0.03 18.74 -3.74
C VAL A 62 0.06 20.06 -4.47
N ASP A 63 1.12 20.25 -5.26
CA ASP A 63 1.22 21.39 -6.14
C ASP A 63 0.47 21.10 -7.45
N PRO A 64 -0.35 22.04 -7.95
CA PRO A 64 -0.99 21.84 -9.24
C PRO A 64 0.05 21.75 -10.35
N PRO A 65 -0.24 20.97 -11.43
CA PRO A 65 0.67 20.90 -12.55
C PRO A 65 0.84 22.29 -13.19
N PRO A 66 2.00 22.59 -13.79
CA PRO A 66 2.16 23.84 -14.52
C PRO A 66 1.08 23.98 -15.59
N TYR A 67 0.52 25.18 -15.66
CA TYR A 67 -0.54 25.48 -16.65
C TYR A 67 -0.42 26.93 -17.09
N PHE A 68 -1.08 27.24 -18.20
CA PHE A 68 -1.29 28.62 -18.63
C PHE A 68 -2.70 28.77 -19.20
N ILE A 69 -3.17 30.01 -19.23
CA ILE A 69 -4.52 30.31 -19.75
C ILE A 69 -4.36 30.91 -21.14
N PHE A 70 -5.08 30.34 -22.12
CA PHE A 70 -5.11 30.81 -23.48
C PHE A 70 -6.55 30.88 -23.96
N LEU A 71 -7.04 32.10 -24.30
CA LEU A 71 -8.41 32.31 -24.74
C LEU A 71 -9.46 31.66 -23.83
N ASP A 72 -9.35 31.90 -22.53
CA ASP A 72 -10.23 31.34 -21.51
C ASP A 72 -10.12 29.81 -21.32
N SER A 73 -9.15 29.18 -21.98
CA SER A 73 -8.89 27.74 -21.81
C SER A 73 -7.66 27.53 -20.96
N VAL A 74 -7.76 26.59 -20.01
CA VAL A 74 -6.62 26.19 -19.19
C VAL A 74 -5.85 25.10 -19.92
N ILE A 75 -4.56 25.33 -20.16
CA ILE A 75 -3.69 24.36 -20.84
C ILE A 75 -2.66 23.89 -19.83
N TYR A 76 -2.67 22.58 -19.52
CA TYR A 76 -1.73 21.97 -18.60
C TYR A 76 -0.45 21.57 -19.35
N LEU A 77 0.69 21.89 -18.76
CA LEU A 77 2.00 21.52 -19.30
C LEU A 77 2.41 20.10 -18.89
N GLN A 78 1.67 19.49 -17.96
CA GLN A 78 1.84 18.10 -17.52
C GLN A 78 0.48 17.44 -17.44
N ASN A 79 0.48 16.10 -17.38
CA ASN A 79 -0.77 15.32 -17.31
C ASN A 79 -1.54 15.61 -16.01
N PRO A 80 -2.77 16.16 -16.08
CA PRO A 80 -3.55 16.46 -14.88
C PRO A 80 -4.06 15.22 -14.15
N THR A 81 -4.07 14.05 -14.78
CA THR A 81 -4.52 12.79 -14.13
C THR A 81 -3.65 12.46 -12.93
N ARG A 82 -2.34 12.69 -13.03
CA ARG A 82 -1.41 12.48 -11.91
C ARG A 82 -1.74 13.41 -10.75
N TYR A 83 -2.02 14.67 -11.07
CA TYR A 83 -2.41 15.66 -10.05
C TYR A 83 -3.70 15.25 -9.35
N GLU A 84 -4.69 14.77 -10.09
CA GLU A 84 -5.95 14.30 -9.49
C GLU A 84 -5.73 13.15 -8.51
N LYS A 85 -4.89 12.19 -8.86
CA LYS A 85 -4.54 11.07 -7.97
C LYS A 85 -3.86 11.55 -6.69
N GLU A 86 -2.89 12.46 -6.83
CA GLU A 86 -2.19 13.03 -5.69
C GLU A 86 -3.13 13.87 -4.82
N LEU A 87 -4.06 14.59 -5.44
CA LEU A 87 -5.05 15.39 -4.74
C LEU A 87 -6.00 14.52 -3.90
N HIS A 88 -6.44 13.37 -4.43
CA HIS A 88 -7.24 12.42 -3.67
C HIS A 88 -6.49 11.92 -2.44
N LYS A 89 -5.19 11.65 -2.55
CA LYS A 89 -4.37 11.23 -1.41
C LYS A 89 -4.21 12.36 -0.38
N ALA A 90 -4.11 13.60 -0.83
CA ALA A 90 -3.93 14.76 0.04
C ALA A 90 -5.21 15.17 0.77
N LEU A 91 -6.37 15.04 0.12
CA LEU A 91 -7.66 15.53 0.63
C LEU A 91 -8.62 14.44 1.06
N GLY A 92 -8.31 13.17 0.76
CA GLY A 92 -9.20 12.05 1.09
C GLY A 92 -9.42 11.91 2.58
N GLN A 93 -10.61 11.49 2.97
CA GLN A 93 -10.99 11.28 4.37
C GLN A 93 -11.29 9.82 4.68
N THR A 94 -11.40 8.98 3.66
CA THR A 94 -11.55 7.54 3.82
C THR A 94 -10.33 6.82 3.27
N VAL A 95 -10.11 5.60 3.75
CA VAL A 95 -9.02 4.75 3.26
C VAL A 95 -9.12 4.56 1.75
N GLY A 96 -10.33 4.33 1.23
CA GLY A 96 -10.55 4.10 -0.20
C GLY A 96 -10.12 5.27 -1.09
N GLU A 97 -10.25 6.50 -0.59
CA GLU A 97 -9.85 7.69 -1.33
C GLU A 97 -8.32 7.88 -1.37
N VAL A 98 -7.61 7.36 -0.36
CA VAL A 98 -6.16 7.58 -0.18
C VAL A 98 -5.33 6.37 -0.56
N MET A 99 -5.86 5.16 -0.43
CA MET A 99 -5.14 3.93 -0.69
C MET A 99 -4.58 3.84 -2.11
N SER A 100 -3.53 3.04 -2.27
CA SER A 100 -3.08 2.62 -3.59
C SER A 100 -3.95 1.43 -4.02
N ALA A 101 -4.70 1.61 -5.12
CA ALA A 101 -5.47 0.54 -5.75
C ALA A 101 -4.54 -0.33 -6.59
N GLN A 102 -5.00 -1.50 -7.01
CA GLN A 102 -4.19 -2.47 -7.75
C GLN A 102 -2.97 -2.91 -6.94
N PRO A 103 -3.19 -3.45 -5.73
CA PRO A 103 -2.09 -3.83 -4.86
C PRO A 103 -1.29 -4.99 -5.43
N ILE A 104 0.01 -4.97 -5.13
CA ILE A 104 0.91 -6.07 -5.48
C ILE A 104 0.89 -7.04 -4.31
N SER A 105 0.55 -8.29 -4.56
CA SER A 105 0.45 -9.34 -3.53
C SER A 105 1.29 -10.56 -3.91
N ILE A 106 1.42 -11.46 -2.96
CA ILE A 106 2.13 -12.73 -3.16
C ILE A 106 1.39 -13.84 -2.41
N THR A 107 1.54 -15.08 -2.85
CA THR A 107 1.01 -16.22 -2.12
C THR A 107 2.07 -16.80 -1.18
N GLY A 108 1.61 -17.55 -0.17
CA GLY A 108 2.50 -18.02 0.91
C GLY A 108 3.51 -19.08 0.50
N ASP A 109 3.30 -19.75 -0.62
CA ASP A 109 4.17 -20.84 -1.11
C ASP A 109 5.42 -20.35 -1.86
N HIS A 110 5.54 -19.06 -2.13
CA HIS A 110 6.73 -18.49 -2.77
C HIS A 110 7.91 -18.45 -1.79
N SER A 111 9.12 -18.48 -2.35
CA SER A 111 10.34 -18.36 -1.56
C SER A 111 10.58 -16.92 -1.13
N LEU A 112 11.43 -16.72 -0.11
CA LEU A 112 11.85 -15.38 0.29
C LEU A 112 12.62 -14.67 -0.81
N LYS A 113 13.36 -15.43 -1.63
CA LYS A 113 14.07 -14.86 -2.78
C LYS A 113 13.07 -14.26 -3.78
N GLU A 114 12.01 -14.99 -4.09
CA GLU A 114 10.96 -14.51 -4.98
C GLU A 114 10.25 -13.26 -4.43
N ALA A 115 9.98 -13.25 -3.12
CA ALA A 115 9.40 -12.08 -2.46
C ALA A 115 10.33 -10.86 -2.55
N ALA A 116 11.62 -11.06 -2.29
CA ALA A 116 12.62 -9.99 -2.39
C ALA A 116 12.74 -9.45 -3.81
N GLN A 117 12.74 -10.34 -4.81
CA GLN A 117 12.77 -9.95 -6.21
C GLN A 117 11.56 -9.12 -6.61
N LEU A 118 10.37 -9.52 -6.15
CA LEU A 118 9.13 -8.80 -6.42
C LEU A 118 9.16 -7.41 -5.78
N MET A 119 9.60 -7.32 -4.52
CA MET A 119 9.73 -6.04 -3.83
C MET A 119 10.70 -5.09 -4.56
N ASN A 120 11.82 -5.61 -5.04
CA ASN A 120 12.82 -4.82 -5.78
C ASN A 120 12.27 -4.38 -7.14
N LYS A 121 11.64 -5.30 -7.87
CA LYS A 121 11.08 -5.02 -9.19
C LYS A 121 9.97 -3.97 -9.14
N ARG A 122 9.10 -4.06 -8.15
CA ARG A 122 7.94 -3.18 -8.00
C ARG A 122 8.21 -1.99 -7.08
N LYS A 123 9.39 -1.91 -6.48
CA LYS A 123 9.79 -0.83 -5.59
C LYS A 123 8.84 -0.66 -4.40
N VAL A 124 8.44 -1.78 -3.82
CA VAL A 124 7.59 -1.81 -2.63
C VAL A 124 8.34 -2.40 -1.45
N ARG A 125 7.95 -2.05 -0.24
CA ARG A 125 8.61 -2.49 1.00
C ARG A 125 7.85 -3.59 1.72
N ARG A 126 6.65 -3.88 1.28
CA ARG A 126 5.77 -4.87 1.89
C ARG A 126 4.89 -5.48 0.82
N LEU A 127 4.49 -6.72 1.09
CA LEU A 127 3.58 -7.44 0.22
C LEU A 127 2.48 -8.06 1.08
N PRO A 128 1.22 -7.74 0.82
CA PRO A 128 0.14 -8.54 1.36
C PRO A 128 0.27 -9.98 0.87
N VAL A 129 0.04 -10.92 1.76
CA VAL A 129 0.04 -12.35 1.42
C VAL A 129 -1.41 -12.81 1.33
N VAL A 130 -1.76 -13.41 0.21
CA VAL A 130 -3.14 -13.84 -0.08
C VAL A 130 -3.21 -15.34 -0.34
N ASP A 131 -4.40 -15.89 -0.13
CA ASP A 131 -4.70 -17.29 -0.48
C ASP A 131 -5.24 -17.38 -1.92
N GLU A 132 -5.65 -18.57 -2.33
CA GLU A 132 -6.18 -18.82 -3.67
C GLU A 132 -7.45 -18.02 -4.00
N ALA A 133 -8.21 -17.63 -2.97
CA ALA A 133 -9.40 -16.81 -3.11
C ALA A 133 -9.11 -15.30 -3.02
N ASN A 134 -7.83 -14.91 -3.05
CA ASN A 134 -7.37 -13.51 -2.90
C ASN A 134 -7.70 -12.90 -1.53
N LYS A 135 -7.95 -13.73 -0.52
CA LYS A 135 -8.15 -13.25 0.85
C LYS A 135 -6.80 -13.02 1.52
N VAL A 136 -6.70 -11.92 2.28
CA VAL A 136 -5.47 -11.58 2.99
C VAL A 136 -5.29 -12.54 4.17
N ILE A 137 -4.15 -13.24 4.17
CA ILE A 137 -3.77 -14.17 5.25
C ILE A 137 -2.53 -13.73 6.00
N GLY A 138 -1.79 -12.78 5.46
CA GLY A 138 -0.56 -12.31 6.09
C GLY A 138 -0.04 -11.04 5.43
N ILE A 139 1.08 -10.57 5.95
CA ILE A 139 1.85 -9.50 5.34
C ILE A 139 3.34 -9.81 5.56
N ILE A 140 4.15 -9.59 4.54
CA ILE A 140 5.60 -9.73 4.64
C ILE A 140 6.27 -8.42 4.25
N THR A 141 7.30 -8.03 5.00
CA THR A 141 8.03 -6.79 4.80
C THR A 141 9.50 -7.05 4.50
N ARG A 142 10.20 -6.04 3.99
CA ARG A 142 11.66 -6.10 3.84
C ARG A 142 12.33 -6.43 5.16
N GLY A 143 11.85 -5.85 6.27
CA GLY A 143 12.38 -6.10 7.60
C GLY A 143 12.28 -7.57 7.99
N ASP A 144 11.19 -8.22 7.66
CA ASP A 144 11.01 -9.66 7.93
C ASP A 144 12.07 -10.49 7.23
N ILE A 145 12.34 -10.17 5.97
CA ILE A 145 13.35 -10.87 5.16
C ILE A 145 14.75 -10.64 5.74
N VAL A 146 15.07 -9.40 6.08
CA VAL A 146 16.38 -9.05 6.66
C VAL A 146 16.60 -9.76 7.99
N ARG A 147 15.58 -9.80 8.87
CA ARG A 147 15.69 -10.52 10.14
C ARG A 147 15.92 -12.02 9.95
N THR A 148 15.29 -12.61 8.94
CA THR A 148 15.49 -14.01 8.60
C THR A 148 16.93 -14.25 8.14
N MET A 149 17.46 -13.37 7.31
CA MET A 149 18.87 -13.45 6.87
C MET A 149 19.84 -13.38 8.05
N ALA A 150 19.55 -12.54 9.03
CA ALA A 150 20.41 -12.37 10.22
C ALA A 150 20.42 -13.61 11.11
N ASN A 151 19.39 -14.44 11.05
CA ASN A 151 19.24 -15.65 11.88
C ASN A 151 19.65 -16.93 11.16
N GLU A 152 20.20 -16.82 9.97
CA GLU A 152 20.72 -17.98 9.23
C GLU A 152 22.15 -18.33 9.64
#